data_aad94fa1f44dd88ff96b1043ee7b9dd2
#
_entry.id   aad94fa1f44dd88ff96b1043ee7b9dd2
#
_cell.length_a   1.000
_cell.length_b   1.000
_cell.length_c   1.000
_cell.angle_alpha   90.00
_cell.angle_beta   90.00
_cell.angle_gamma   90.00
#
_symmetry.space_group_name_H-M   'P 1'
#
loop_
_entity.id
_entity.type
_entity.pdbx_description
1 polymer ?
#
loop_
_entity_poly.entity_id
_entity_poly.type
_entity_poly.pdbx_seq_one_letter_code
_entity_poly.pdbx_strand_id
1 'polypeptide(L)'
;MKKASNTDSYLHILKYISLFGGVQVLNVLIGIVRNKFVAMLLGPQGVGLISLFNSTTKLISDSTNFGISMSAVRNISEDYDQNNEEKLTEDIALVRSWSLLAALLGFFICIFLSPLLSRYTFAWDGHTLHFILLSPCVALTALAGGELAILKGVRKLRALAAISVYNVLGALVLTVPLYYFFGDAAIVPSLVLMALVQLLLTIMVSRRLYPFRVSFQKTFLDKGWGMIRLGTAFVFAGILGSGADLIIRSYLNNVSDIATVGFYNSAFMMTMVYAGMIFSAMETDYFPRLSGANNLKFTFNQIVNRQIEVTLLLISPLLTFFLLFLPQLILFLYSDKFLPALSMAQVLVLAMYVRAIRLPVEYIPLAKGDSRSYLLLEGLYDIFLVSLVLLGFWKWGLFGAGLGIAGAGLLNLVCVYGYAYVRYGYRLSSSVMRYAALHFSIGLLVLFCVRSDDEWMRWGVASLLCVVSTIVSLRVMKAKSGLWNALISKVKNKFVRHAKD
;
A
#
# COMPACT_ATOMS: atom_id res chain seq x y z
N MET A 1 23.55 17.97 -30.15
CA MET A 1 22.97 17.34 -28.97
C MET A 1 24.01 17.33 -27.83
N LYS A 2 23.86 18.24 -26.83
CA LYS A 2 24.74 18.28 -25.65
C LYS A 2 24.46 17.05 -24.78
N LYS A 3 25.47 16.20 -24.56
CA LYS A 3 25.47 15.17 -23.52
C LYS A 3 25.15 15.88 -22.20
N ALA A 4 23.93 15.74 -21.69
CA ALA A 4 23.64 16.09 -20.31
C ALA A 4 24.60 15.30 -19.43
N SER A 5 25.33 15.96 -18.55
CA SER A 5 26.32 15.31 -17.69
C SER A 5 25.57 14.32 -16.78
N ASN A 6 26.16 13.16 -16.53
CA ASN A 6 25.60 12.15 -15.61
C ASN A 6 25.21 12.76 -14.26
N THR A 7 25.88 13.81 -13.84
CA THR A 7 25.64 14.56 -12.59
C THR A 7 24.28 15.28 -12.58
N ASP A 8 23.86 15.89 -13.72
CA ASP A 8 22.57 16.58 -13.82
C ASP A 8 21.38 15.60 -13.77
N SER A 9 21.56 14.43 -14.37
CA SER A 9 20.56 13.34 -14.32
C SER A 9 20.37 12.82 -12.90
N TYR A 10 21.47 12.63 -12.13
CA TYR A 10 21.41 12.19 -10.74
C TYR A 10 20.77 13.24 -9.82
N LEU A 11 21.10 14.52 -9.98
CA LEU A 11 20.49 15.61 -9.21
C LEU A 11 19.00 15.74 -9.49
N HIS A 12 18.59 15.56 -10.74
CA HIS A 12 17.19 15.58 -11.14
C HIS A 12 16.41 14.42 -10.49
N ILE A 13 16.95 13.19 -10.54
CA ILE A 13 16.36 12.01 -9.91
C ILE A 13 16.25 12.19 -8.39
N LEU A 14 17.32 12.65 -7.72
CA LEU A 14 17.33 12.91 -6.28
C LEU A 14 16.31 13.97 -5.86
N LYS A 15 16.14 15.03 -6.66
CA LYS A 15 15.14 16.07 -6.41
C LYS A 15 13.71 15.55 -6.48
N TYR A 16 13.42 14.63 -7.41
CA TYR A 16 12.10 14.02 -7.53
C TYR A 16 11.84 12.99 -6.44
N ILE A 17 12.81 12.13 -6.10
CA ILE A 17 12.69 11.17 -4.99
C ILE A 17 12.43 11.91 -3.66
N SER A 18 13.16 13.01 -3.41
CA SER A 18 12.94 13.81 -2.18
C SER A 18 11.58 14.51 -2.16
N LEU A 19 11.10 14.99 -3.32
CA LEU A 19 9.78 15.60 -3.43
C LEU A 19 8.67 14.58 -3.16
N PHE A 20 8.73 13.41 -3.83
CA PHE A 20 7.72 12.36 -3.64
C PHE A 20 7.76 11.76 -2.25
N GLY A 21 8.95 11.50 -1.70
CA GLY A 21 9.11 11.04 -0.33
C GLY A 21 8.54 12.03 0.69
N GLY A 22 8.81 13.32 0.52
CA GLY A 22 8.26 14.39 1.36
C GLY A 22 6.73 14.49 1.26
N VAL A 23 6.18 14.42 0.05
CA VAL A 23 4.72 14.41 -0.18
C VAL A 23 4.08 13.17 0.45
N GLN A 24 4.70 12.01 0.34
CA GLN A 24 4.17 10.78 0.94
C GLN A 24 4.14 10.87 2.48
N VAL A 25 5.19 11.39 3.10
CA VAL A 25 5.21 11.64 4.55
C VAL A 25 4.10 12.62 4.95
N LEU A 26 3.94 13.72 4.22
CA LEU A 26 2.89 14.71 4.47
C LEU A 26 1.49 14.09 4.35
N ASN A 27 1.23 13.30 3.31
CA ASN A 27 -0.04 12.61 3.11
C ASN A 27 -0.37 11.68 4.27
N VAL A 28 0.63 10.96 4.78
CA VAL A 28 0.41 10.08 5.93
C VAL A 28 0.16 10.86 7.20
N LEU A 29 0.89 11.95 7.46
CA LEU A 29 0.64 12.79 8.63
C LEU A 29 -0.80 13.36 8.61
N ILE A 30 -1.23 13.91 7.47
CA ILE A 30 -2.61 14.40 7.32
C ILE A 30 -3.61 13.25 7.45
N GLY A 31 -3.31 12.09 6.86
CA GLY A 31 -4.13 10.87 6.97
C GLY A 31 -4.28 10.38 8.41
N ILE A 32 -3.21 10.43 9.21
CA ILE A 32 -3.23 10.11 10.65
C ILE A 32 -4.19 11.07 11.38
N VAL A 33 -4.04 12.37 11.15
CA VAL A 33 -4.92 13.38 11.78
C VAL A 33 -6.38 13.12 11.41
N ARG A 34 -6.67 12.89 10.13
CA ARG A 34 -8.03 12.55 9.66
C ARG A 34 -8.54 11.28 10.34
N ASN A 35 -7.75 10.20 10.35
CA ASN A 35 -8.17 8.92 10.94
C ASN A 35 -8.42 9.04 12.44
N LYS A 36 -7.67 9.90 13.15
CA LYS A 36 -7.94 10.22 14.56
C LYS A 36 -9.33 10.84 14.74
N PHE A 37 -9.66 11.86 13.95
CA PHE A 37 -10.99 12.48 14.02
C PHE A 37 -12.11 11.51 13.64
N VAL A 38 -11.93 10.71 12.58
CA VAL A 38 -12.89 9.67 12.18
C VAL A 38 -13.12 8.68 13.32
N ALA A 39 -12.05 8.21 13.95
CA ALA A 39 -12.13 7.26 15.07
C ALA A 39 -12.82 7.87 16.32
N MET A 40 -12.60 9.15 16.59
CA MET A 40 -13.25 9.84 17.71
C MET A 40 -14.75 10.09 17.46
N LEU A 41 -15.11 10.48 16.23
CA LEU A 41 -16.48 10.87 15.87
C LEU A 41 -17.38 9.65 15.61
N LEU A 42 -16.87 8.66 14.85
CA LEU A 42 -17.67 7.50 14.43
C LEU A 42 -17.37 6.22 15.24
N GLY A 43 -16.29 6.21 16.01
CA GLY A 43 -15.88 5.02 16.77
C GLY A 43 -15.49 3.84 15.90
N PRO A 44 -15.34 2.62 16.52
CA PRO A 44 -14.96 1.40 15.79
C PRO A 44 -15.99 0.99 14.74
N GLN A 45 -17.29 1.18 15.02
CA GLN A 45 -18.37 0.82 14.11
C GLN A 45 -18.30 1.62 12.81
N GLY A 46 -18.19 2.96 12.88
CA GLY A 46 -18.06 3.79 11.68
C GLY A 46 -16.79 3.54 10.91
N VAL A 47 -15.65 3.29 11.58
CA VAL A 47 -14.39 2.87 10.92
C VAL A 47 -14.57 1.53 10.22
N GLY A 48 -15.30 0.58 10.82
CA GLY A 48 -15.66 -0.70 10.21
C GLY A 48 -16.52 -0.54 8.96
N LEU A 49 -17.58 0.29 9.03
CA LEU A 49 -18.44 0.61 7.87
C LEU A 49 -17.65 1.22 6.72
N ILE A 50 -16.85 2.26 6.99
CA ILE A 50 -15.96 2.88 5.98
C ILE A 50 -15.05 1.83 5.34
N SER A 51 -14.49 0.95 6.15
CA SER A 51 -13.58 -0.11 5.70
C SER A 51 -14.27 -1.11 4.78
N LEU A 52 -15.48 -1.58 5.13
CA LEU A 52 -16.28 -2.49 4.32
C LEU A 52 -16.73 -1.87 2.99
N PHE A 53 -17.24 -0.64 3.04
CA PHE A 53 -17.64 0.06 1.82
C PHE A 53 -16.44 0.31 0.89
N ASN A 54 -15.28 0.68 1.43
CA ASN A 54 -14.06 0.86 0.63
C ASN A 54 -13.58 -0.44 0.01
N SER A 55 -13.57 -1.56 0.73
CA SER A 55 -13.14 -2.85 0.16
C SER A 55 -14.12 -3.35 -0.91
N THR A 56 -15.41 -3.13 -0.75
CA THR A 56 -16.43 -3.46 -1.75
C THR A 56 -16.28 -2.61 -3.01
N THR A 57 -16.20 -1.28 -2.86
CA THR A 57 -16.01 -0.37 -4.01
C THR A 57 -14.69 -0.65 -4.72
N LYS A 58 -13.64 -1.00 -3.97
CA LYS A 58 -12.34 -1.37 -4.54
C LYS A 58 -12.44 -2.65 -5.38
N LEU A 59 -13.10 -3.71 -4.88
CA LEU A 59 -13.28 -4.95 -5.64
C LEU A 59 -14.02 -4.69 -6.96
N ILE A 60 -15.12 -3.93 -6.93
CA ILE A 60 -15.87 -3.60 -8.14
C ILE A 60 -14.99 -2.78 -9.09
N SER A 61 -14.28 -1.76 -8.59
CA SER A 61 -13.38 -0.93 -9.38
C SER A 61 -12.26 -1.76 -10.02
N ASP A 62 -11.61 -2.65 -9.26
CA ASP A 62 -10.54 -3.52 -9.77
C ASP A 62 -11.06 -4.51 -10.82
N SER A 63 -12.32 -4.97 -10.67
CA SER A 63 -12.97 -5.88 -11.63
C SER A 63 -13.39 -5.20 -12.93
N THR A 64 -13.62 -3.90 -12.92
CA THR A 64 -14.18 -3.15 -14.07
C THR A 64 -13.19 -2.22 -14.78
N ASN A 65 -11.98 -2.01 -14.22
CA ASN A 65 -11.02 -1.04 -14.75
C ASN A 65 -10.22 -1.52 -15.98
N PHE A 66 -10.39 -2.77 -16.42
CA PHE A 66 -9.71 -3.37 -17.58
C PHE A 66 -8.18 -3.24 -17.57
N GLY A 67 -7.55 -2.92 -16.44
CA GLY A 67 -6.11 -2.69 -16.35
C GLY A 67 -5.63 -1.41 -17.03
N ILE A 68 -6.54 -0.51 -17.40
CA ILE A 68 -6.27 0.74 -18.11
C ILE A 68 -5.24 1.58 -17.35
N SER A 69 -5.33 1.65 -16.02
CA SER A 69 -4.43 2.45 -15.21
C SER A 69 -2.95 2.08 -15.36
N MET A 70 -2.63 0.82 -15.73
CA MET A 70 -1.26 0.37 -15.95
C MET A 70 -0.86 0.40 -17.43
N SER A 71 -1.72 -0.12 -18.32
CA SER A 71 -1.45 -0.17 -19.76
C SER A 71 -1.40 1.23 -20.39
N ALA A 72 -2.29 2.14 -19.96
CA ALA A 72 -2.29 3.52 -20.41
C ALA A 72 -1.00 4.27 -20.08
N VAL A 73 -0.48 4.09 -18.84
CA VAL A 73 0.79 4.72 -18.44
C VAL A 73 1.92 4.32 -19.37
N ARG A 74 1.98 3.04 -19.75
CA ARG A 74 3.01 2.53 -20.66
C ARG A 74 2.88 3.15 -22.06
N ASN A 75 1.71 3.03 -22.69
CA ASN A 75 1.52 3.51 -24.07
C ASN A 75 1.75 5.03 -24.15
N ILE A 76 1.14 5.79 -23.24
CA ILE A 76 1.30 7.25 -23.19
C ILE A 76 2.76 7.65 -22.95
N SER A 77 3.52 6.89 -22.10
CA SER A 77 4.95 7.18 -21.91
C SER A 77 5.77 6.91 -23.17
N GLU A 78 5.48 5.83 -23.89
CA GLU A 78 6.16 5.48 -25.14
C GLU A 78 5.94 6.59 -26.19
N ASP A 79 4.70 7.04 -26.39
CA ASP A 79 4.38 8.10 -27.36
C ASP A 79 4.93 9.47 -26.95
N TYR A 80 4.90 9.77 -25.66
CA TYR A 80 5.47 11.01 -25.12
C TYR A 80 7.00 11.07 -25.32
N ASP A 81 7.72 9.95 -25.12
CA ASP A 81 9.18 9.88 -25.33
C ASP A 81 9.56 9.97 -26.81
N GLN A 82 8.67 9.53 -27.74
CA GLN A 82 8.86 9.62 -29.18
C GLN A 82 8.50 11.00 -29.75
N ASN A 83 8.00 11.94 -28.92
CA ASN A 83 7.46 13.25 -29.32
C ASN A 83 6.40 13.16 -30.45
N ASN A 84 5.59 12.11 -30.44
CA ASN A 84 4.50 11.92 -31.40
C ASN A 84 3.20 12.49 -30.82
N GLU A 85 2.98 13.79 -30.98
CA GLU A 85 1.82 14.51 -30.43
C GLU A 85 0.48 14.02 -30.94
N GLU A 86 0.41 13.60 -32.20
CA GLU A 86 -0.83 13.12 -32.84
C GLU A 86 -1.26 11.79 -32.18
N LYS A 87 -0.35 10.82 -32.14
CA LYS A 87 -0.60 9.52 -31.53
C LYS A 87 -0.85 9.63 -30.01
N LEU A 88 -0.10 10.49 -29.32
CA LEU A 88 -0.30 10.79 -27.91
C LEU A 88 -1.72 11.30 -27.65
N THR A 89 -2.22 12.21 -28.50
CA THR A 89 -3.58 12.75 -28.36
C THR A 89 -4.65 11.69 -28.64
N GLU A 90 -4.42 10.81 -29.61
CA GLU A 90 -5.30 9.65 -29.87
C GLU A 90 -5.34 8.69 -28.70
N ASP A 91 -4.18 8.31 -28.13
CA ASP A 91 -4.08 7.38 -27.01
C ASP A 91 -4.71 7.98 -25.74
N ILE A 92 -4.56 9.28 -25.49
CA ILE A 92 -5.26 9.98 -24.41
C ILE A 92 -6.78 9.92 -24.59
N ALA A 93 -7.29 10.17 -25.82
CA ALA A 93 -8.72 10.07 -26.09
C ALA A 93 -9.23 8.63 -25.94
N LEU A 94 -8.43 7.64 -26.33
CA LEU A 94 -8.72 6.21 -26.15
C LEU A 94 -8.82 5.84 -24.65
N VAL A 95 -7.86 6.27 -23.84
CA VAL A 95 -7.85 6.04 -22.38
C VAL A 95 -9.08 6.64 -21.73
N ARG A 96 -9.47 7.87 -22.08
CA ARG A 96 -10.70 8.51 -21.57
C ARG A 96 -11.96 7.76 -21.96
N SER A 97 -12.04 7.29 -23.21
CA SER A 97 -13.17 6.51 -23.71
C SER A 97 -13.33 5.19 -22.97
N TRP A 98 -12.22 4.46 -22.76
CA TRP A 98 -12.24 3.22 -22.00
C TRP A 98 -12.52 3.44 -20.52
N SER A 99 -11.99 4.52 -19.94
CA SER A 99 -12.28 4.89 -18.54
C SER A 99 -13.76 5.23 -18.36
N LEU A 100 -14.40 5.84 -19.36
CA LEU A 100 -15.84 6.09 -19.33
C LEU A 100 -16.65 4.79 -19.40
N LEU A 101 -16.25 3.84 -20.26
CA LEU A 101 -16.88 2.51 -20.30
C LEU A 101 -16.70 1.76 -18.99
N ALA A 102 -15.50 1.76 -18.41
CA ALA A 102 -15.21 1.17 -17.11
C ALA A 102 -16.07 1.80 -16.00
N ALA A 103 -16.22 3.13 -16.02
CA ALA A 103 -17.05 3.87 -15.08
C ALA A 103 -18.54 3.48 -15.18
N LEU A 104 -19.08 3.43 -16.40
CA LEU A 104 -20.46 3.00 -16.64
C LEU A 104 -20.66 1.54 -16.23
N LEU A 105 -19.75 0.65 -16.61
CA LEU A 105 -19.81 -0.76 -16.24
C LEU A 105 -19.77 -0.93 -14.72
N GLY A 106 -18.82 -0.28 -14.03
CA GLY A 106 -18.70 -0.33 -12.58
C GLY A 106 -19.92 0.24 -11.86
N PHE A 107 -20.47 1.34 -12.37
CA PHE A 107 -21.70 1.95 -11.87
C PHE A 107 -22.88 0.98 -11.92
N PHE A 108 -23.16 0.39 -13.08
CA PHE A 108 -24.27 -0.55 -13.24
C PHE A 108 -24.04 -1.85 -12.48
N ILE A 109 -22.82 -2.41 -12.50
CA ILE A 109 -22.49 -3.61 -11.74
C ILE A 109 -22.73 -3.36 -10.24
N CYS A 110 -22.32 -2.20 -9.70
CA CYS A 110 -22.55 -1.86 -8.31
C CYS A 110 -24.05 -1.81 -7.95
N ILE A 111 -24.87 -1.23 -8.84
CA ILE A 111 -26.33 -1.18 -8.66
C ILE A 111 -26.93 -2.59 -8.73
N PHE A 112 -26.62 -3.36 -9.75
CA PHE A 112 -27.22 -4.70 -9.94
C PHE A 112 -26.78 -5.69 -8.87
N LEU A 113 -25.53 -5.60 -8.39
CA LEU A 113 -25.03 -6.45 -7.33
C LEU A 113 -25.37 -5.93 -5.92
N SER A 114 -25.96 -4.74 -5.78
CA SER A 114 -26.23 -4.12 -4.46
C SER A 114 -27.02 -5.01 -3.51
N PRO A 115 -28.07 -5.78 -3.92
CA PRO A 115 -28.77 -6.70 -3.00
C PRO A 115 -27.88 -7.86 -2.55
N LEU A 116 -27.07 -8.38 -3.49
CA LEU A 116 -26.14 -9.48 -3.22
C LEU A 116 -25.04 -9.03 -2.26
N LEU A 117 -24.46 -7.85 -2.51
CA LEU A 117 -23.45 -7.24 -1.67
C LEU A 117 -23.98 -6.95 -0.26
N SER A 118 -25.21 -6.42 -0.14
CA SER A 118 -25.86 -6.19 1.14
C SER A 118 -25.98 -7.52 1.92
N ARG A 119 -26.48 -8.56 1.28
CA ARG A 119 -26.71 -9.87 1.90
C ARG A 119 -25.41 -10.53 2.38
N TYR A 120 -24.36 -10.53 1.55
CA TYR A 120 -23.12 -11.26 1.86
C TYR A 120 -22.10 -10.45 2.66
N THR A 121 -22.15 -9.12 2.58
CA THR A 121 -21.21 -8.25 3.29
C THR A 121 -21.68 -7.91 4.70
N PHE A 122 -23.01 -7.77 4.90
CA PHE A 122 -23.60 -7.40 6.17
C PHE A 122 -24.50 -8.52 6.71
N ALA A 123 -24.32 -8.87 7.97
CA ALA A 123 -25.11 -9.90 8.65
C ALA A 123 -26.59 -9.53 8.75
N TRP A 124 -26.91 -8.24 8.77
CA TRP A 124 -28.28 -7.72 8.73
C TRP A 124 -28.59 -7.18 7.32
N ASP A 125 -29.72 -7.57 6.80
CA ASP A 125 -30.25 -7.03 5.55
C ASP A 125 -30.65 -5.55 5.74
N GLY A 126 -30.37 -4.68 4.76
CA GLY A 126 -30.76 -3.26 4.82
C GLY A 126 -29.76 -2.29 4.22
N HIS A 127 -28.59 -2.74 3.79
CA HIS A 127 -27.57 -1.88 3.20
C HIS A 127 -27.61 -1.77 1.66
N THR A 128 -28.64 -2.35 1.01
CA THR A 128 -28.81 -2.28 -0.45
C THR A 128 -28.81 -0.85 -0.97
N LEU A 129 -29.55 0.06 -0.30
CA LEU A 129 -29.58 1.47 -0.67
C LEU A 129 -28.20 2.13 -0.56
N HIS A 130 -27.40 1.78 0.45
CA HIS A 130 -26.06 2.31 0.62
C HIS A 130 -25.13 1.90 -0.54
N PHE A 131 -25.22 0.65 -1.05
CA PHE A 131 -24.46 0.21 -2.21
C PHE A 131 -24.93 0.87 -3.50
N ILE A 132 -26.24 1.10 -3.68
CA ILE A 132 -26.75 1.90 -4.80
C ILE A 132 -26.18 3.32 -4.75
N LEU A 133 -26.20 3.95 -3.58
CA LEU A 133 -25.65 5.30 -3.39
C LEU A 133 -24.10 5.36 -3.50
N LEU A 134 -23.41 4.23 -3.35
CA LEU A 134 -21.96 4.11 -3.58
C LEU A 134 -21.59 3.91 -5.06
N SER A 135 -22.55 3.56 -5.93
CA SER A 135 -22.26 3.33 -7.35
C SER A 135 -21.61 4.53 -8.05
N PRO A 136 -21.96 5.82 -7.75
CA PRO A 136 -21.24 6.96 -8.28
C PRO A 136 -19.77 6.99 -7.84
N CYS A 137 -19.45 6.51 -6.62
CA CYS A 137 -18.07 6.47 -6.14
C CYS A 137 -17.20 5.57 -7.03
N VAL A 138 -17.71 4.38 -7.44
CA VAL A 138 -17.02 3.48 -8.37
C VAL A 138 -16.78 4.15 -9.72
N ALA A 139 -17.81 4.80 -10.27
CA ALA A 139 -17.71 5.48 -11.57
C ALA A 139 -16.69 6.64 -11.54
N LEU A 140 -16.79 7.50 -10.52
CA LEU A 140 -15.90 8.65 -10.35
C LEU A 140 -14.45 8.21 -10.14
N THR A 141 -14.23 7.12 -9.39
CA THR A 141 -12.89 6.55 -9.17
C THR A 141 -12.29 5.99 -10.46
N ALA A 142 -13.07 5.31 -11.29
CA ALA A 142 -12.63 4.80 -12.59
C ALA A 142 -12.21 5.94 -13.53
N LEU A 143 -13.01 7.01 -13.62
CA LEU A 143 -12.68 8.20 -14.41
C LEU A 143 -11.42 8.90 -13.89
N ALA A 144 -11.30 9.08 -12.57
CA ALA A 144 -10.12 9.67 -11.95
C ALA A 144 -8.85 8.82 -12.20
N GLY A 145 -9.00 7.49 -12.21
CA GLY A 145 -7.92 6.54 -12.50
C GLY A 145 -7.36 6.71 -13.92
N GLY A 146 -8.21 6.92 -14.90
CA GLY A 146 -7.81 7.21 -16.30
C GLY A 146 -7.05 8.53 -16.43
N GLU A 147 -7.56 9.61 -15.84
CA GLU A 147 -6.87 10.91 -15.87
C GLU A 147 -5.54 10.88 -15.09
N LEU A 148 -5.46 10.14 -13.97
CA LEU A 148 -4.20 9.93 -13.26
C LEU A 148 -3.19 9.12 -14.09
N ALA A 149 -3.65 8.13 -14.86
CA ALA A 149 -2.79 7.36 -15.77
C ALA A 149 -2.20 8.25 -16.87
N ILE A 150 -3.00 9.17 -17.46
CA ILE A 150 -2.54 10.16 -18.41
C ILE A 150 -1.44 11.04 -17.80
N LEU A 151 -1.68 11.62 -16.61
CA LEU A 151 -0.71 12.48 -15.93
C LEU A 151 0.59 11.74 -15.56
N LYS A 152 0.51 10.45 -15.21
CA LYS A 152 1.67 9.58 -14.96
C LYS A 152 2.44 9.33 -16.27
N GLY A 153 1.76 9.00 -17.35
CA GLY A 153 2.36 8.72 -18.65
C GLY A 153 3.13 9.92 -19.20
N VAL A 154 2.56 11.13 -19.11
CA VAL A 154 3.26 12.36 -19.52
C VAL A 154 4.20 12.93 -18.44
N ARG A 155 4.48 12.16 -17.38
CA ARG A 155 5.46 12.47 -16.32
C ARG A 155 5.24 13.82 -15.62
N LYS A 156 3.99 14.26 -15.45
CA LYS A 156 3.67 15.50 -14.71
C LYS A 156 3.72 15.27 -13.19
N LEU A 157 4.88 14.87 -12.72
CA LEU A 157 5.12 14.41 -11.34
C LEU A 157 4.74 15.47 -10.28
N ARG A 158 5.03 16.75 -10.51
CA ARG A 158 4.65 17.83 -9.58
C ARG A 158 3.14 17.98 -9.47
N ALA A 159 2.43 17.84 -10.57
CA ALA A 159 0.96 17.90 -10.59
C ALA A 159 0.36 16.72 -9.83
N LEU A 160 0.88 15.50 -10.02
CA LEU A 160 0.47 14.31 -9.27
C LEU A 160 0.69 14.48 -7.77
N ALA A 161 1.83 15.02 -7.37
CA ALA A 161 2.15 15.33 -5.97
C ALA A 161 1.16 16.34 -5.38
N ALA A 162 0.86 17.42 -6.09
CA ALA A 162 -0.11 18.43 -5.67
C ALA A 162 -1.54 17.86 -5.55
N ILE A 163 -2.00 17.10 -6.55
CA ILE A 163 -3.29 16.41 -6.53
C ILE A 163 -3.40 15.51 -5.31
N SER A 164 -2.34 14.72 -5.01
CA SER A 164 -2.31 13.84 -3.86
C SER A 164 -2.47 14.58 -2.53
N VAL A 165 -1.73 15.68 -2.34
CA VAL A 165 -1.82 16.52 -1.13
C VAL A 165 -3.20 17.17 -1.01
N TYR A 166 -3.70 17.79 -2.09
CA TYR A 166 -5.03 18.42 -2.06
C TYR A 166 -6.16 17.42 -1.82
N ASN A 167 -6.03 16.18 -2.35
CA ASN A 167 -7.01 15.13 -2.10
C ASN A 167 -7.05 14.73 -0.61
N VAL A 168 -5.89 14.55 0.03
CA VAL A 168 -5.83 14.17 1.45
C VAL A 168 -6.25 15.33 2.36
N LEU A 169 -5.88 16.57 2.01
CA LEU A 169 -6.38 17.78 2.70
C LEU A 169 -7.89 17.95 2.52
N GLY A 170 -8.40 17.76 1.31
CA GLY A 170 -9.83 17.78 1.02
C GLY A 170 -10.57 16.72 1.83
N ALA A 171 -9.99 15.52 1.94
CA ALA A 171 -10.54 14.46 2.78
C ALA A 171 -10.66 14.90 4.25
N LEU A 172 -9.62 15.51 4.81
CA LEU A 172 -9.66 16.01 6.19
C LEU A 172 -10.72 17.10 6.36
N VAL A 173 -10.69 18.14 5.51
CA VAL A 173 -11.53 19.35 5.64
C VAL A 173 -13.00 19.07 5.36
N LEU A 174 -13.31 18.15 4.45
CA LEU A 174 -14.70 17.86 4.07
C LEU A 174 -15.32 16.75 4.91
N THR A 175 -14.57 15.65 5.16
CA THR A 175 -15.19 14.49 5.81
C THR A 175 -15.33 14.68 7.32
N VAL A 176 -14.41 15.38 7.98
CA VAL A 176 -14.50 15.57 9.45
C VAL A 176 -15.73 16.40 9.85
N PRO A 177 -16.05 17.56 9.24
CA PRO A 177 -17.30 18.27 9.53
C PRO A 177 -18.54 17.44 9.20
N LEU A 178 -18.54 16.71 8.07
CA LEU A 178 -19.67 15.85 7.72
C LEU A 178 -19.94 14.80 8.80
N TYR A 179 -18.91 14.15 9.32
CA TYR A 179 -19.04 13.17 10.39
C TYR A 179 -19.44 13.81 11.72
N TYR A 180 -18.99 15.03 11.99
CA TYR A 180 -19.37 15.76 13.19
C TYR A 180 -20.86 16.10 13.23
N PHE A 181 -21.44 16.57 12.10
CA PHE A 181 -22.83 16.99 12.04
C PHE A 181 -23.82 15.85 11.76
N PHE A 182 -23.45 14.84 10.99
CA PHE A 182 -24.35 13.81 10.49
C PHE A 182 -23.98 12.38 10.94
N GLY A 183 -22.86 12.20 11.66
CA GLY A 183 -22.44 10.89 12.14
C GLY A 183 -22.29 9.84 11.02
N ASP A 184 -22.77 8.63 11.28
CA ASP A 184 -22.67 7.48 10.37
C ASP A 184 -23.44 7.69 9.06
N ALA A 185 -24.50 8.48 9.04
CA ALA A 185 -25.26 8.79 7.83
C ALA A 185 -24.40 9.53 6.76
N ALA A 186 -23.34 10.22 7.19
CA ALA A 186 -22.42 10.89 6.30
C ALA A 186 -21.37 9.97 5.63
N ILE A 187 -21.28 8.69 6.02
CA ILE A 187 -20.23 7.80 5.52
C ILE A 187 -20.33 7.66 3.99
N VAL A 188 -21.47 7.23 3.47
CA VAL A 188 -21.65 7.05 2.02
C VAL A 188 -21.51 8.36 1.24
N PRO A 189 -22.21 9.46 1.65
CA PRO A 189 -22.02 10.76 1.00
C PRO A 189 -20.56 11.23 1.00
N SER A 190 -19.82 11.02 2.08
CA SER A 190 -18.42 11.43 2.17
C SER A 190 -17.52 10.66 1.21
N LEU A 191 -17.74 9.36 1.02
CA LEU A 191 -16.99 8.55 0.07
C LEU A 191 -17.22 9.01 -1.38
N VAL A 192 -18.48 9.28 -1.74
CA VAL A 192 -18.83 9.81 -3.07
C VAL A 192 -18.25 11.21 -3.27
N LEU A 193 -18.35 12.09 -2.27
CA LEU A 193 -17.80 13.43 -2.33
C LEU A 193 -16.29 13.41 -2.51
N MET A 194 -15.58 12.52 -1.83
CA MET A 194 -14.12 12.38 -1.98
C MET A 194 -13.72 11.87 -3.36
N ALA A 195 -14.46 10.91 -3.92
CA ALA A 195 -14.25 10.46 -5.29
C ALA A 195 -14.48 11.60 -6.30
N LEU A 196 -15.51 12.43 -6.07
CA LEU A 196 -15.78 13.61 -6.88
C LEU A 196 -14.65 14.65 -6.78
N VAL A 197 -14.18 14.97 -5.59
CA VAL A 197 -13.05 15.89 -5.38
C VAL A 197 -11.80 15.37 -6.10
N GLN A 198 -11.48 14.09 -5.97
CA GLN A 198 -10.36 13.50 -6.67
C GLN A 198 -10.49 13.63 -8.19
N LEU A 199 -11.67 13.35 -8.74
CA LEU A 199 -11.94 13.49 -10.17
C LEU A 199 -11.79 14.95 -10.61
N LEU A 200 -12.38 15.90 -9.89
CA LEU A 200 -12.30 17.33 -10.21
C LEU A 200 -10.85 17.83 -10.21
N LEU A 201 -10.06 17.47 -9.17
CA LEU A 201 -8.65 17.84 -9.10
C LEU A 201 -7.83 17.27 -10.28
N THR A 202 -8.08 16.01 -10.66
CA THR A 202 -7.37 15.38 -11.78
C THR A 202 -7.77 15.96 -13.12
N ILE A 203 -9.07 16.16 -13.36
CA ILE A 203 -9.57 16.75 -14.61
C ILE A 203 -9.11 18.19 -14.77
N MET A 204 -9.13 19.01 -13.72
CA MET A 204 -8.68 20.42 -13.79
C MET A 204 -7.23 20.52 -14.29
N VAL A 205 -6.36 19.62 -13.85
CA VAL A 205 -4.96 19.60 -14.28
C VAL A 205 -4.82 18.99 -15.67
N SER A 206 -5.47 17.85 -15.91
CA SER A 206 -5.35 17.13 -17.18
C SER A 206 -5.91 17.93 -18.38
N ARG A 207 -7.06 18.59 -18.21
CA ARG A 207 -7.66 19.43 -19.26
C ARG A 207 -6.83 20.63 -19.67
N ARG A 208 -6.03 21.18 -18.76
CA ARG A 208 -5.10 22.28 -19.07
C ARG A 208 -3.95 21.84 -19.97
N LEU A 209 -3.61 20.55 -19.93
CA LEU A 209 -2.52 19.98 -20.72
C LEU A 209 -3.03 19.43 -22.06
N TYR A 210 -4.14 18.72 -22.01
CA TYR A 210 -4.74 18.06 -23.17
C TYR A 210 -6.25 18.29 -23.17
N PRO A 211 -6.84 18.84 -24.25
CA PRO A 211 -8.28 19.06 -24.39
C PRO A 211 -9.06 17.78 -24.12
N PHE A 212 -10.21 17.90 -23.47
CA PHE A 212 -11.05 16.74 -23.21
C PHE A 212 -11.66 16.24 -24.52
N ARG A 213 -11.23 15.07 -24.97
CA ARG A 213 -11.74 14.39 -26.15
C ARG A 213 -12.04 12.95 -25.83
N VAL A 214 -13.18 12.45 -26.24
CA VAL A 214 -13.61 11.06 -26.19
C VAL A 214 -13.82 10.61 -27.63
N SER A 215 -13.29 9.46 -28.02
CA SER A 215 -13.38 8.95 -29.37
C SER A 215 -13.86 7.50 -29.36
N PHE A 216 -15.00 7.25 -30.01
CA PHE A 216 -15.59 5.93 -30.23
C PHE A 216 -15.53 5.55 -31.70
N GLN A 217 -14.37 5.75 -32.37
CA GLN A 217 -14.19 5.39 -33.78
C GLN A 217 -14.23 3.86 -33.95
N LYS A 218 -14.43 3.38 -35.22
CA LYS A 218 -14.48 1.94 -35.51
C LYS A 218 -13.25 1.14 -35.03
N THR A 219 -12.09 1.77 -34.97
CA THR A 219 -10.82 1.18 -34.48
C THR A 219 -10.70 1.19 -32.96
N PHE A 220 -11.66 1.75 -32.21
CA PHE A 220 -11.65 1.88 -30.78
C PHE A 220 -11.48 0.51 -30.06
N LEU A 221 -12.24 -0.49 -30.51
CA LEU A 221 -12.19 -1.83 -29.91
C LEU A 221 -10.85 -2.52 -30.18
N ASP A 222 -10.33 -2.43 -31.42
CA ASP A 222 -9.09 -3.10 -31.81
C ASP A 222 -7.87 -2.49 -31.11
N LYS A 223 -7.75 -1.16 -31.11
CA LYS A 223 -6.67 -0.46 -30.38
C LYS A 223 -6.77 -0.68 -28.88
N GLY A 224 -7.97 -0.61 -28.31
CA GLY A 224 -8.22 -0.81 -26.88
C GLY A 224 -7.99 -2.25 -26.45
N TRP A 225 -8.28 -3.25 -27.28
CA TRP A 225 -8.04 -4.66 -26.96
C TRP A 225 -6.56 -4.97 -26.68
N GLY A 226 -5.65 -4.32 -27.40
CA GLY A 226 -4.22 -4.39 -27.12
C GLY A 226 -3.87 -3.90 -25.72
N MET A 227 -4.47 -2.79 -25.28
CA MET A 227 -4.30 -2.25 -23.91
C MET A 227 -4.87 -3.18 -22.85
N ILE A 228 -6.06 -3.71 -23.05
CA ILE A 228 -6.72 -4.64 -22.13
C ILE A 228 -5.88 -5.90 -21.96
N ARG A 229 -5.42 -6.51 -23.06
CA ARG A 229 -4.58 -7.71 -23.04
C ARG A 229 -3.29 -7.53 -22.23
N LEU A 230 -2.69 -6.34 -22.26
CA LEU A 230 -1.53 -6.01 -21.43
C LEU A 230 -1.90 -5.86 -19.96
N GLY A 231 -3.08 -5.32 -19.67
CA GLY A 231 -3.57 -5.08 -18.32
C GLY A 231 -4.18 -6.31 -17.61
N THR A 232 -4.59 -7.36 -18.35
CA THR A 232 -5.36 -8.48 -17.79
C THR A 232 -4.70 -9.16 -16.60
N ALA A 233 -3.37 -9.36 -16.64
CA ALA A 233 -2.64 -9.98 -15.55
C ALA A 233 -2.73 -9.15 -14.25
N PHE A 234 -2.62 -7.83 -14.37
CA PHE A 234 -2.74 -6.92 -13.22
C PHE A 234 -4.18 -6.81 -12.70
N VAL A 235 -5.16 -6.91 -13.59
CA VAL A 235 -6.59 -6.98 -13.20
C VAL A 235 -6.86 -8.21 -12.35
N PHE A 236 -6.41 -9.39 -12.79
CA PHE A 236 -6.59 -10.61 -12.03
C PHE A 236 -5.91 -10.56 -10.65
N ALA A 237 -4.68 -10.05 -10.57
CA ALA A 237 -4.01 -9.85 -9.27
C ALA A 237 -4.78 -8.86 -8.39
N GLY A 238 -5.27 -7.75 -8.96
CA GLY A 238 -6.09 -6.77 -8.24
C GLY A 238 -7.38 -7.36 -7.71
N ILE A 239 -8.09 -8.14 -8.52
CA ILE A 239 -9.34 -8.82 -8.14
C ILE A 239 -9.09 -9.84 -7.02
N LEU A 240 -8.02 -10.64 -7.11
CA LEU A 240 -7.68 -11.62 -6.07
C LEU A 240 -7.41 -10.92 -4.74
N GLY A 241 -6.53 -9.90 -4.73
CA GLY A 241 -6.19 -9.18 -3.50
C GLY A 241 -7.37 -8.40 -2.91
N SER A 242 -8.15 -7.67 -3.74
CA SER A 242 -9.33 -6.93 -3.24
C SER A 242 -10.47 -7.87 -2.85
N GLY A 243 -10.61 -9.00 -3.53
CA GLY A 243 -11.53 -10.07 -3.17
C GLY A 243 -11.18 -10.71 -1.83
N ALA A 244 -9.91 -11.04 -1.61
CA ALA A 244 -9.42 -11.55 -0.33
C ALA A 244 -9.72 -10.57 0.82
N ASP A 245 -9.44 -9.28 0.61
CA ASP A 245 -9.71 -8.22 1.59
C ASP A 245 -11.21 -8.12 1.92
N LEU A 246 -12.09 -8.14 0.92
CA LEU A 246 -13.53 -8.12 1.12
C LEU A 246 -14.05 -9.37 1.82
N ILE A 247 -13.59 -10.56 1.44
CA ILE A 247 -14.00 -11.84 2.06
C ILE A 247 -13.65 -11.83 3.54
N ILE A 248 -12.43 -11.42 3.91
CA ILE A 248 -12.01 -11.34 5.31
C ILE A 248 -12.92 -10.38 6.08
N ARG A 249 -13.11 -9.15 5.60
CA ARG A 249 -13.92 -8.14 6.32
C ARG A 249 -15.39 -8.54 6.41
N SER A 250 -15.96 -9.10 5.35
CA SER A 250 -17.33 -9.62 5.36
C SER A 250 -17.50 -10.76 6.35
N TYR A 251 -16.54 -11.69 6.42
CA TYR A 251 -16.55 -12.77 7.39
C TYR A 251 -16.49 -12.25 8.84
N LEU A 252 -15.57 -11.32 9.12
CA LEU A 252 -15.43 -10.70 10.44
C LEU A 252 -16.75 -10.03 10.88
N ASN A 253 -17.39 -9.30 9.96
CA ASN A 253 -18.66 -8.65 10.24
C ASN A 253 -19.79 -9.66 10.49
N ASN A 254 -19.88 -10.72 9.67
CA ASN A 254 -20.96 -11.70 9.75
C ASN A 254 -20.85 -12.65 10.95
N VAL A 255 -19.61 -12.94 11.41
CA VAL A 255 -19.37 -13.86 12.54
C VAL A 255 -19.30 -13.12 13.88
N SER A 256 -18.96 -11.83 13.87
CA SER A 256 -18.86 -11.01 15.06
C SER A 256 -19.73 -9.77 14.92
N ASP A 257 -19.13 -8.62 14.60
CA ASP A 257 -19.81 -7.33 14.43
C ASP A 257 -18.97 -6.36 13.57
N ILE A 258 -19.59 -5.23 13.22
CA ILE A 258 -18.94 -4.19 12.40
C ILE A 258 -17.80 -3.49 13.18
N ALA A 259 -17.85 -3.42 14.51
CA ALA A 259 -16.78 -2.86 15.32
C ALA A 259 -15.51 -3.71 15.23
N THR A 260 -15.67 -5.03 15.14
CA THR A 260 -14.55 -5.97 14.91
C THR A 260 -13.82 -5.70 13.59
N VAL A 261 -14.57 -5.35 12.53
CA VAL A 261 -13.96 -4.90 11.27
C VAL A 261 -13.18 -3.59 11.47
N GLY A 262 -13.71 -2.69 12.30
CA GLY A 262 -13.02 -1.45 12.68
C GLY A 262 -11.72 -1.70 13.43
N PHE A 263 -11.71 -2.64 14.38
CA PHE A 263 -10.50 -3.06 15.10
C PHE A 263 -9.48 -3.73 14.18
N TYR A 264 -9.93 -4.65 13.32
CA TYR A 264 -9.09 -5.27 12.31
C TYR A 264 -8.45 -4.21 11.40
N ASN A 265 -9.24 -3.27 10.87
CA ASN A 265 -8.77 -2.22 10.01
C ASN A 265 -7.75 -1.30 10.70
N SER A 266 -8.00 -0.90 11.94
CA SER A 266 -7.09 -0.04 12.70
C SER A 266 -5.75 -0.72 12.98
N ALA A 267 -5.75 -1.99 13.42
CA ALA A 267 -4.53 -2.79 13.60
C ALA A 267 -3.75 -2.92 12.29
N PHE A 268 -4.44 -3.22 11.19
CA PHE A 268 -3.83 -3.36 9.85
C PHE A 268 -3.23 -2.03 9.37
N MET A 269 -3.95 -0.92 9.50
CA MET A 269 -3.48 0.40 9.08
C MET A 269 -2.25 0.85 9.86
N MET A 270 -2.25 0.68 11.19
CA MET A 270 -1.11 1.07 12.03
C MET A 270 0.17 0.28 11.68
N THR A 271 0.03 -1.02 11.44
CA THR A 271 1.18 -1.92 11.25
C THR A 271 1.56 -2.05 9.77
N MET A 272 0.64 -2.50 8.92
CA MET A 272 0.94 -2.82 7.52
C MET A 272 1.07 -1.58 6.64
N VAL A 273 0.36 -0.48 6.96
CA VAL A 273 0.41 0.75 6.17
C VAL A 273 1.41 1.74 6.75
N TYR A 274 1.24 2.18 8.01
CA TYR A 274 2.11 3.24 8.55
C TYR A 274 3.54 2.76 8.79
N ALA A 275 3.73 1.65 9.53
CA ALA A 275 5.08 1.09 9.68
C ALA A 275 5.61 0.51 8.35
N GLY A 276 4.71 0.05 7.47
CA GLY A 276 5.02 -0.49 6.14
C GLY A 276 5.54 0.53 5.13
N MET A 277 5.40 1.83 5.35
CA MET A 277 5.93 2.87 4.46
C MET A 277 7.43 2.76 4.20
N ILE A 278 8.19 2.22 5.15
CA ILE A 278 9.62 1.98 4.98
C ILE A 278 9.87 1.05 3.80
N PHE A 279 9.04 0.03 3.61
CA PHE A 279 9.17 -0.90 2.48
C PHE A 279 8.93 -0.20 1.15
N SER A 280 7.87 0.62 1.05
CA SER A 280 7.56 1.36 -0.19
C SER A 280 8.68 2.32 -0.59
N ALA A 281 9.33 2.97 0.38
CA ALA A 281 10.48 3.81 0.13
C ALA A 281 11.69 3.01 -0.41
N MET A 282 11.84 1.76 0.03
CA MET A 282 12.93 0.87 -0.43
C MET A 282 12.63 0.25 -1.80
N GLU A 283 11.38 -0.07 -2.10
CA GLU A 283 10.93 -0.66 -3.37
C GLU A 283 11.29 0.21 -4.58
N THR A 284 11.16 1.53 -4.45
CA THR A 284 11.43 2.48 -5.54
C THR A 284 12.87 2.43 -6.06
N ASP A 285 13.85 2.13 -5.22
CA ASP A 285 15.27 1.99 -5.59
C ASP A 285 15.64 0.52 -5.89
N TYR A 286 15.08 -0.41 -5.12
CA TYR A 286 15.44 -1.82 -5.17
C TYR A 286 15.04 -2.48 -6.50
N PHE A 287 13.80 -2.30 -6.95
CA PHE A 287 13.30 -2.99 -8.14
C PHE A 287 14.06 -2.65 -9.42
N PRO A 288 14.38 -1.37 -9.75
CA PRO A 288 15.21 -1.04 -10.90
C PRO A 288 16.62 -1.64 -10.83
N ARG A 289 17.25 -1.64 -9.64
CA ARG A 289 18.57 -2.24 -9.45
C ARG A 289 18.56 -3.76 -9.65
N LEU A 290 17.51 -4.43 -9.16
CA LEU A 290 17.34 -5.87 -9.30
C LEU A 290 17.13 -6.25 -10.77
N SER A 291 16.27 -5.51 -11.48
CA SER A 291 15.98 -5.74 -12.90
C SER A 291 17.21 -5.50 -13.78
N GLY A 292 18.04 -4.48 -13.47
CA GLY A 292 19.26 -4.18 -14.18
C GLY A 292 20.37 -5.24 -14.01
N ALA A 293 20.33 -6.02 -12.92
CA ALA A 293 21.33 -7.07 -12.62
C ALA A 293 20.92 -8.47 -13.13
N ASN A 294 19.90 -8.56 -13.97
CA ASN A 294 19.22 -9.80 -14.37
C ASN A 294 20.16 -10.89 -14.95
N ASN A 295 21.24 -10.52 -15.62
CA ASN A 295 22.13 -11.46 -16.33
C ASN A 295 23.31 -11.94 -15.47
N LEU A 296 23.54 -11.42 -14.28
CA LEU A 296 24.71 -11.72 -13.45
C LEU A 296 24.27 -12.42 -12.14
N LYS A 297 24.24 -13.77 -12.13
CA LYS A 297 23.76 -14.58 -10.98
C LYS A 297 24.37 -14.17 -9.63
N PHE A 298 25.68 -13.92 -9.57
CA PHE A 298 26.35 -13.57 -8.31
C PHE A 298 25.93 -12.19 -7.80
N THR A 299 25.91 -11.21 -8.69
CA THR A 299 25.49 -9.82 -8.37
C THR A 299 24.02 -9.79 -7.96
N PHE A 300 23.18 -10.57 -8.62
CA PHE A 300 21.75 -10.69 -8.33
C PHE A 300 21.49 -11.17 -6.90
N ASN A 301 22.11 -12.30 -6.50
CA ASN A 301 22.00 -12.82 -5.14
C ASN A 301 22.49 -11.83 -4.08
N GLN A 302 23.58 -11.10 -4.38
CA GLN A 302 24.09 -10.07 -3.47
C GLN A 302 23.13 -8.91 -3.30
N ILE A 303 22.49 -8.43 -4.38
CA ILE A 303 21.52 -7.34 -4.32
C ILE A 303 20.34 -7.70 -3.42
N VAL A 304 19.75 -8.91 -3.61
CA VAL A 304 18.61 -9.37 -2.81
C VAL A 304 18.99 -9.50 -1.33
N ASN A 305 20.08 -10.22 -1.02
CA ASN A 305 20.52 -10.42 0.35
C ASN A 305 20.88 -9.10 1.05
N ARG A 306 21.56 -8.19 0.33
CA ARG A 306 21.91 -6.88 0.88
C ARG A 306 20.67 -6.01 1.15
N GLN A 307 19.67 -6.11 0.27
CA GLN A 307 18.39 -5.43 0.49
C GLN A 307 17.72 -5.94 1.76
N ILE A 308 17.61 -7.26 1.96
CA ILE A 308 17.02 -7.85 3.16
C ILE A 308 17.80 -7.42 4.42
N GLU A 309 19.13 -7.49 4.39
CA GLU A 309 19.98 -7.06 5.53
C GLU A 309 19.71 -5.61 5.91
N VAL A 310 19.73 -4.69 4.93
CA VAL A 310 19.49 -3.26 5.19
C VAL A 310 18.07 -3.04 5.71
N THR A 311 17.09 -3.71 5.13
CA THR A 311 15.69 -3.62 5.56
C THR A 311 15.53 -4.07 7.01
N LEU A 312 16.07 -5.25 7.37
CA LEU A 312 16.00 -5.78 8.72
C LEU A 312 16.68 -4.85 9.73
N LEU A 313 17.88 -4.34 9.41
CA LEU A 313 18.63 -3.46 10.31
C LEU A 313 17.96 -2.10 10.51
N LEU A 314 17.23 -1.59 9.52
CA LEU A 314 16.51 -0.32 9.64
C LEU A 314 15.18 -0.48 10.37
N ILE A 315 14.42 -1.53 10.03
CA ILE A 315 13.06 -1.67 10.55
C ILE A 315 13.03 -2.26 11.96
N SER A 316 14.00 -3.10 12.34
CA SER A 316 13.96 -3.83 13.61
C SER A 316 13.94 -2.94 14.84
N PRO A 317 14.78 -1.90 14.97
CA PRO A 317 14.68 -0.96 16.09
C PRO A 317 13.31 -0.27 16.13
N LEU A 318 12.81 0.15 14.97
CA LEU A 318 11.52 0.84 14.87
C LEU A 318 10.39 -0.09 15.30
N LEU A 319 10.39 -1.36 14.90
CA LEU A 319 9.38 -2.35 15.30
C LEU A 319 9.41 -2.64 16.79
N THR A 320 10.59 -2.70 17.42
CA THR A 320 10.70 -2.92 18.88
C THR A 320 10.15 -1.72 19.67
N PHE A 321 10.47 -0.49 19.28
CA PHE A 321 9.86 0.70 19.86
C PHE A 321 8.35 0.78 19.57
N PHE A 322 7.92 0.39 18.37
CA PHE A 322 6.51 0.36 18.03
C PHE A 322 5.74 -0.63 18.91
N LEU A 323 6.29 -1.82 19.20
CA LEU A 323 5.71 -2.78 20.14
C LEU A 323 5.59 -2.21 21.55
N LEU A 324 6.65 -1.54 22.03
CA LEU A 324 6.70 -0.96 23.38
C LEU A 324 5.62 0.11 23.57
N PHE A 325 5.49 1.01 22.58
CA PHE A 325 4.56 2.14 22.64
C PHE A 325 3.19 1.86 21.98
N LEU A 326 2.92 0.63 21.56
CA LEU A 326 1.71 0.30 20.82
C LEU A 326 0.40 0.67 21.54
N PRO A 327 0.24 0.42 22.87
CA PRO A 327 -0.96 0.86 23.57
C PRO A 327 -1.15 2.38 23.52
N GLN A 328 -0.08 3.15 23.73
CA GLN A 328 -0.12 4.62 23.66
C GLN A 328 -0.38 5.11 22.25
N LEU A 329 0.18 4.42 21.23
CA LEU A 329 -0.06 4.74 19.83
C LEU A 329 -1.52 4.52 19.45
N ILE A 330 -2.19 3.48 19.95
CA ILE A 330 -3.63 3.27 19.73
C ILE A 330 -4.42 4.44 20.33
N LEU A 331 -4.13 4.84 21.56
CA LEU A 331 -4.79 5.98 22.21
C LEU A 331 -4.53 7.29 21.44
N PHE A 332 -3.31 7.47 20.97
CA PHE A 332 -2.91 8.68 20.23
C PHE A 332 -3.51 8.73 18.81
N LEU A 333 -3.45 7.63 18.06
CA LEU A 333 -3.87 7.56 16.65
C LEU A 333 -5.39 7.36 16.48
N TYR A 334 -6.05 6.74 17.47
CA TYR A 334 -7.48 6.42 17.46
C TYR A 334 -8.13 6.91 18.76
N SER A 335 -8.57 6.00 19.62
CA SER A 335 -9.10 6.27 20.96
C SER A 335 -9.01 5.01 21.84
N ASP A 336 -9.40 5.15 23.12
CA ASP A 336 -9.53 4.05 24.08
C ASP A 336 -10.44 2.92 23.58
N LYS A 337 -11.50 3.26 22.84
CA LYS A 337 -12.43 2.28 22.24
C LYS A 337 -11.74 1.28 21.30
N PHE A 338 -10.54 1.60 20.79
CA PHE A 338 -9.78 0.74 19.85
C PHE A 338 -8.75 -0.17 20.53
N LEU A 339 -8.66 -0.18 21.86
CA LEU A 339 -7.78 -1.08 22.60
C LEU A 339 -7.97 -2.58 22.27
N PRO A 340 -9.17 -3.08 21.92
CA PRO A 340 -9.33 -4.48 21.47
C PRO A 340 -8.46 -4.85 20.25
N ALA A 341 -8.06 -3.87 19.43
CA ALA A 341 -7.16 -4.08 18.29
C ALA A 341 -5.70 -4.38 18.70
N LEU A 342 -5.33 -4.13 19.98
CA LEU A 342 -3.96 -4.23 20.48
C LEU A 342 -3.36 -5.63 20.26
N SER A 343 -4.09 -6.68 20.60
CA SER A 343 -3.61 -8.05 20.51
C SER A 343 -3.26 -8.46 19.08
N MET A 344 -4.09 -8.06 18.12
CA MET A 344 -3.83 -8.26 16.69
C MET A 344 -2.63 -7.42 16.23
N ALA A 345 -2.60 -6.14 16.57
CA ALA A 345 -1.53 -5.23 16.15
C ALA A 345 -0.15 -5.70 16.65
N GLN A 346 -0.05 -6.21 17.87
CA GLN A 346 1.20 -6.80 18.41
C GLN A 346 1.72 -7.95 17.54
N VAL A 347 0.85 -8.86 17.12
CA VAL A 347 1.22 -9.97 16.22
C VAL A 347 1.63 -9.47 14.84
N LEU A 348 0.90 -8.49 14.31
CA LEU A 348 1.22 -7.90 13.00
C LEU A 348 2.58 -7.19 13.00
N VAL A 349 2.99 -6.57 14.10
CA VAL A 349 4.35 -6.02 14.22
C VAL A 349 5.40 -7.11 14.07
N LEU A 350 5.20 -8.30 14.66
CA LEU A 350 6.10 -9.44 14.45
C LEU A 350 6.06 -9.95 13.00
N ALA A 351 4.90 -9.95 12.36
CA ALA A 351 4.76 -10.32 10.95
C ALA A 351 5.58 -9.40 10.02
N MET A 352 5.87 -8.16 10.43
CA MET A 352 6.69 -7.24 9.65
C MET A 352 8.16 -7.68 9.52
N TYR A 353 8.70 -8.43 10.48
CA TYR A 353 10.04 -9.05 10.34
C TYR A 353 10.05 -10.09 9.20
N VAL A 354 8.99 -10.87 9.11
CA VAL A 354 8.82 -11.84 8.00
C VAL A 354 8.68 -11.11 6.69
N ARG A 355 7.88 -10.04 6.64
CA ARG A 355 7.70 -9.20 5.46
C ARG A 355 9.01 -8.58 4.99
N ALA A 356 9.90 -8.18 5.89
CA ALA A 356 11.20 -7.62 5.57
C ALA A 356 12.11 -8.59 4.78
N ILE A 357 11.93 -9.89 4.99
CA ILE A 357 12.65 -10.93 4.24
C ILE A 357 11.88 -11.30 2.96
N ARG A 358 10.56 -11.48 3.09
CA ARG A 358 9.67 -11.96 2.03
C ARG A 358 9.66 -11.01 0.84
N LEU A 359 9.41 -9.73 1.08
CA LEU A 359 9.18 -8.73 0.04
C LEU A 359 10.32 -8.62 -0.99
N PRO A 360 11.61 -8.53 -0.63
CA PRO A 360 12.67 -8.52 -1.62
C PRO A 360 12.77 -9.81 -2.45
N VAL A 361 12.40 -10.96 -1.88
CA VAL A 361 12.39 -12.25 -2.59
C VAL A 361 11.21 -12.34 -3.58
N GLU A 362 10.07 -11.78 -3.20
CA GLU A 362 8.84 -11.70 -4.01
C GLU A 362 9.04 -10.93 -5.33
N TYR A 363 9.93 -9.94 -5.34
CA TYR A 363 10.28 -9.20 -6.57
C TYR A 363 11.17 -9.98 -7.55
N ILE A 364 11.72 -11.13 -7.16
CA ILE A 364 12.63 -11.92 -8.03
C ILE A 364 11.95 -12.37 -9.33
N PRO A 365 10.78 -13.04 -9.31
CA PRO A 365 10.09 -13.44 -10.53
C PRO A 365 9.77 -12.24 -11.43
N LEU A 366 9.30 -11.14 -10.84
CA LEU A 366 8.95 -9.93 -11.58
C LEU A 366 10.18 -9.29 -12.25
N ALA A 367 11.32 -9.20 -11.55
CA ALA A 367 12.57 -8.69 -12.10
C ALA A 367 13.15 -9.59 -13.20
N LYS A 368 12.84 -10.90 -13.16
CA LYS A 368 13.19 -11.87 -14.20
C LYS A 368 12.23 -11.89 -15.40
N GLY A 369 11.16 -11.06 -15.38
CA GLY A 369 10.14 -11.02 -16.43
C GLY A 369 9.16 -12.19 -16.38
N ASP A 370 9.17 -12.96 -15.29
CA ASP A 370 8.28 -14.11 -15.08
C ASP A 370 6.98 -13.67 -14.37
N SER A 371 6.18 -12.88 -15.08
CA SER A 371 4.92 -12.32 -14.55
C SER A 371 3.89 -13.40 -14.22
N ARG A 372 3.91 -14.55 -14.91
CA ARG A 372 2.97 -15.66 -14.63
C ARG A 372 3.23 -16.29 -13.27
N SER A 373 4.49 -16.57 -12.98
CA SER A 373 4.87 -17.13 -11.68
C SER A 373 4.66 -16.14 -10.55
N TYR A 374 4.91 -14.85 -10.79
CA TYR A 374 4.58 -13.80 -9.83
C TYR A 374 3.08 -13.81 -9.48
N LEU A 375 2.19 -13.84 -10.49
CA LEU A 375 0.74 -13.89 -10.28
C LEU A 375 0.28 -15.15 -9.54
N LEU A 376 0.86 -16.31 -9.87
CA LEU A 376 0.52 -17.56 -9.18
C LEU A 376 0.92 -17.52 -7.71
N LEU A 377 2.10 -16.98 -7.40
CA LEU A 377 2.59 -16.85 -6.02
C LEU A 377 1.77 -15.83 -5.22
N GLU A 378 1.36 -14.71 -5.82
CA GLU A 378 0.43 -13.75 -5.21
C GLU A 378 -0.94 -14.37 -4.96
N GLY A 379 -1.52 -15.03 -5.94
CA GLY A 379 -2.81 -15.73 -5.77
C GLY A 379 -2.76 -16.80 -4.68
N LEU A 380 -1.64 -17.55 -4.59
CA LEU A 380 -1.42 -18.52 -3.53
C LEU A 380 -1.33 -17.85 -2.15
N TYR A 381 -0.68 -16.68 -2.07
CA TYR A 381 -0.65 -15.87 -0.85
C TYR A 381 -2.04 -15.44 -0.41
N ASP A 382 -2.88 -14.97 -1.33
CA ASP A 382 -4.24 -14.55 -1.02
C ASP A 382 -5.10 -15.73 -0.50
N ILE A 383 -4.92 -16.92 -1.06
CA ILE A 383 -5.58 -18.15 -0.56
C ILE A 383 -5.11 -18.47 0.87
N PHE A 384 -3.81 -18.43 1.14
CA PHE A 384 -3.29 -18.63 2.51
C PHE A 384 -3.81 -17.56 3.45
N LEU A 385 -3.82 -16.29 3.01
CA LEU A 385 -4.27 -15.15 3.80
C LEU A 385 -5.73 -15.35 4.23
N VAL A 386 -6.63 -15.58 3.27
CA VAL A 386 -8.05 -15.79 3.58
C VAL A 386 -8.21 -16.98 4.50
N SER A 387 -7.67 -18.14 4.12
CA SER A 387 -7.88 -19.38 4.88
C SER A 387 -7.37 -19.27 6.32
N LEU A 388 -6.15 -18.76 6.53
CA LEU A 388 -5.56 -18.69 7.86
C LEU A 388 -6.15 -17.57 8.72
N VAL A 389 -6.57 -16.45 8.12
CA VAL A 389 -7.24 -15.38 8.86
C VAL A 389 -8.62 -15.82 9.33
N LEU A 390 -9.41 -16.49 8.47
CA LEU A 390 -10.72 -16.99 8.85
C LEU A 390 -10.61 -18.05 9.95
N LEU A 391 -9.72 -19.04 9.78
CA LEU A 391 -9.48 -20.10 10.77
C LEU A 391 -8.93 -19.52 12.09
N GLY A 392 -7.99 -18.60 12.01
CA GLY A 392 -7.40 -17.96 13.19
C GLY A 392 -8.44 -17.15 13.95
N PHE A 393 -9.25 -16.35 13.24
CA PHE A 393 -10.30 -15.55 13.85
C PHE A 393 -11.37 -16.45 14.52
N TRP A 394 -11.77 -17.52 13.87
CA TRP A 394 -12.72 -18.47 14.45
C TRP A 394 -12.26 -19.06 15.78
N LYS A 395 -10.93 -19.34 15.92
CA LYS A 395 -10.39 -19.97 17.14
C LYS A 395 -10.03 -18.95 18.24
N TRP A 396 -9.47 -17.80 17.86
CA TRP A 396 -8.84 -16.87 18.81
C TRP A 396 -9.19 -15.40 18.58
N GLY A 397 -10.28 -15.11 17.84
CA GLY A 397 -10.73 -13.77 17.54
C GLY A 397 -9.67 -12.93 16.81
N LEU A 398 -9.58 -11.65 17.15
CA LEU A 398 -8.64 -10.70 16.51
C LEU A 398 -7.17 -11.14 16.67
N PHE A 399 -6.79 -11.71 17.81
CA PHE A 399 -5.45 -12.25 17.98
C PHE A 399 -5.15 -13.34 16.95
N GLY A 400 -6.10 -14.25 16.74
CA GLY A 400 -6.01 -15.31 15.75
C GLY A 400 -5.99 -14.79 14.32
N ALA A 401 -6.73 -13.71 14.01
CA ALA A 401 -6.64 -13.05 12.70
C ALA A 401 -5.22 -12.51 12.44
N GLY A 402 -4.59 -11.91 13.46
CA GLY A 402 -3.19 -11.49 13.40
C GLY A 402 -2.23 -12.65 13.14
N LEU A 403 -2.42 -13.79 13.85
CA LEU A 403 -1.66 -15.01 13.63
C LEU A 403 -1.88 -15.57 12.22
N GLY A 404 -3.10 -15.47 11.68
CA GLY A 404 -3.44 -15.87 10.32
C GLY A 404 -2.65 -15.08 9.28
N ILE A 405 -2.57 -13.74 9.43
CA ILE A 405 -1.78 -12.88 8.54
C ILE A 405 -0.28 -13.21 8.65
N ALA A 406 0.24 -13.39 9.88
CA ALA A 406 1.63 -13.76 10.10
C ALA A 406 1.96 -15.13 9.50
N GLY A 407 1.08 -16.12 9.71
CA GLY A 407 1.19 -17.47 9.16
C GLY A 407 1.15 -17.50 7.64
N ALA A 408 0.21 -16.76 7.03
CA ALA A 408 0.15 -16.60 5.57
C ALA A 408 1.44 -15.99 5.02
N GLY A 409 1.98 -14.96 5.70
CA GLY A 409 3.27 -14.38 5.34
C GLY A 409 4.43 -15.35 5.41
N LEU A 410 4.48 -16.22 6.43
CA LEU A 410 5.49 -17.27 6.57
C LEU A 410 5.37 -18.34 5.47
N LEU A 411 4.15 -18.84 5.22
CA LEU A 411 3.91 -19.82 4.16
C LEU A 411 4.29 -19.24 2.79
N ASN A 412 3.90 -17.99 2.52
CA ASN A 412 4.30 -17.34 1.27
C ASN A 412 5.81 -17.16 1.17
N LEU A 413 6.51 -16.79 2.26
CA LEU A 413 7.97 -16.73 2.27
C LEU A 413 8.59 -18.07 1.87
N VAL A 414 8.08 -19.19 2.41
CA VAL A 414 8.56 -20.54 2.07
C VAL A 414 8.31 -20.83 0.58
N CYS A 415 7.12 -20.54 0.06
CA CYS A 415 6.78 -20.77 -1.33
C CYS A 415 7.62 -19.92 -2.29
N VAL A 416 7.73 -18.62 -2.03
CA VAL A 416 8.48 -17.69 -2.88
C VAL A 416 9.98 -17.98 -2.83
N TYR A 417 10.51 -18.27 -1.62
CA TYR A 417 11.91 -18.66 -1.46
C TYR A 417 12.20 -19.99 -2.15
N GLY A 418 11.36 -21.02 -1.95
CA GLY A 418 11.50 -22.32 -2.61
C GLY A 418 11.47 -22.20 -4.13
N TYR A 419 10.52 -21.42 -4.66
CA TYR A 419 10.47 -21.14 -6.10
C TYR A 419 11.71 -20.41 -6.59
N ALA A 420 12.16 -19.35 -5.90
CA ALA A 420 13.34 -18.58 -6.26
C ALA A 420 14.63 -19.42 -6.17
N TYR A 421 14.72 -20.33 -5.20
CA TYR A 421 15.84 -21.26 -5.06
C TYR A 421 15.91 -22.24 -6.25
N VAL A 422 14.80 -22.90 -6.56
CA VAL A 422 14.76 -23.93 -7.62
C VAL A 422 14.90 -23.29 -9.01
N ARG A 423 14.16 -22.22 -9.28
CA ARG A 423 14.06 -21.64 -10.63
C ARG A 423 15.21 -20.70 -10.97
N TYR A 424 15.67 -19.91 -9.99
CA TYR A 424 16.67 -18.86 -10.23
C TYR A 424 18.00 -19.10 -9.50
N GLY A 425 18.09 -20.15 -8.67
CA GLY A 425 19.28 -20.47 -7.89
C GLY A 425 19.57 -19.43 -6.79
N TYR A 426 18.54 -18.72 -6.33
CA TYR A 426 18.66 -17.75 -5.23
C TYR A 426 18.96 -18.47 -3.91
N ARG A 427 19.90 -17.94 -3.12
CA ARG A 427 20.25 -18.46 -1.79
C ARG A 427 20.30 -17.34 -0.76
N LEU A 428 19.60 -17.56 0.36
CA LEU A 428 19.71 -16.69 1.52
C LEU A 428 21.13 -16.76 2.11
N SER A 429 21.71 -15.60 2.42
CA SER A 429 23.02 -15.57 3.05
C SER A 429 22.93 -15.91 4.54
N SER A 430 24.00 -16.50 5.11
CA SER A 430 24.08 -16.77 6.55
C SER A 430 24.00 -15.51 7.39
N SER A 431 24.40 -14.36 6.83
CA SER A 431 24.26 -13.05 7.51
C SER A 431 22.81 -12.65 7.66
N VAL A 432 21.99 -12.80 6.59
CA VAL A 432 20.53 -12.54 6.66
C VAL A 432 19.87 -13.41 7.71
N MET A 433 20.16 -14.72 7.71
CA MET A 433 19.58 -15.65 8.68
C MET A 433 19.94 -15.26 10.13
N ARG A 434 21.20 -14.90 10.39
CA ARG A 434 21.64 -14.46 11.72
C ARG A 434 20.94 -13.18 12.17
N TYR A 435 20.84 -12.16 11.31
CA TYR A 435 20.16 -10.91 11.66
C TYR A 435 18.66 -11.09 11.81
N ALA A 436 18.04 -11.90 10.96
CA ALA A 436 16.63 -12.24 11.08
C ALA A 436 16.33 -12.96 12.40
N ALA A 437 17.10 -13.99 12.73
CA ALA A 437 16.95 -14.73 13.99
C ALA A 437 17.17 -13.80 15.19
N LEU A 438 18.24 -13.00 15.21
CA LEU A 438 18.54 -12.09 16.30
C LEU A 438 17.42 -11.07 16.55
N HIS A 439 17.04 -10.34 15.51
CA HIS A 439 16.06 -9.26 15.64
C HIS A 439 14.65 -9.79 15.88
N PHE A 440 14.28 -10.91 15.27
CA PHE A 440 13.00 -11.57 15.55
C PHE A 440 12.92 -12.07 17.00
N SER A 441 14.00 -12.65 17.53
CA SER A 441 14.07 -13.07 18.94
C SER A 441 13.96 -11.88 19.90
N ILE A 442 14.65 -10.75 19.60
CA ILE A 442 14.49 -9.51 20.37
C ILE A 442 13.05 -9.03 20.32
N GLY A 443 12.41 -9.00 19.13
CA GLY A 443 11.01 -8.63 18.97
C GLY A 443 10.06 -9.51 19.79
N LEU A 444 10.28 -10.83 19.81
CA LEU A 444 9.51 -11.77 20.66
C LEU A 444 9.70 -11.49 22.14
N LEU A 445 10.93 -11.24 22.59
CA LEU A 445 11.21 -10.90 23.98
C LEU A 445 10.54 -9.58 24.39
N VAL A 446 10.59 -8.56 23.53
CA VAL A 446 9.87 -7.29 23.75
C VAL A 446 8.37 -7.54 23.87
N LEU A 447 7.78 -8.35 22.96
CA LEU A 447 6.36 -8.70 23.03
C LEU A 447 6.02 -9.39 24.37
N PHE A 448 6.85 -10.31 24.82
CA PHE A 448 6.66 -10.99 26.09
C PHE A 448 6.72 -10.00 27.27
N CYS A 449 7.70 -9.12 27.29
CA CYS A 449 7.84 -8.10 28.34
C CYS A 449 6.65 -7.13 28.34
N VAL A 450 6.19 -6.67 27.19
CA VAL A 450 5.05 -5.72 27.06
C VAL A 450 3.73 -6.35 27.51
N ARG A 451 3.60 -7.68 27.44
CA ARG A 451 2.42 -8.41 27.92
C ARG A 451 2.48 -8.78 29.41
N SER A 452 3.61 -8.59 30.04
CA SER A 452 3.75 -8.85 31.49
C SER A 452 2.97 -7.80 32.30
N ASP A 453 2.42 -8.23 33.45
CA ASP A 453 1.78 -7.33 34.41
C ASP A 453 2.82 -6.55 35.25
N ASP A 454 4.06 -7.00 35.27
CA ASP A 454 5.15 -6.33 35.97
C ASP A 454 5.61 -5.08 35.20
N GLU A 455 5.48 -3.91 35.81
CA GLU A 455 5.89 -2.62 35.21
C GLU A 455 7.39 -2.55 34.93
N TRP A 456 8.22 -3.18 35.75
CA TRP A 456 9.66 -3.24 35.51
C TRP A 456 10.00 -4.05 34.25
N MET A 457 9.35 -5.18 34.05
CA MET A 457 9.49 -5.94 32.80
C MET A 457 8.99 -5.16 31.60
N ARG A 458 7.81 -4.54 31.71
CA ARG A 458 7.15 -3.81 30.63
C ARG A 458 7.97 -2.60 30.18
N TRP A 459 8.48 -1.78 31.11
CA TRP A 459 9.19 -0.55 30.77
C TRP A 459 10.70 -0.68 30.86
N GLY A 460 11.25 -1.31 31.91
CA GLY A 460 12.69 -1.42 32.12
C GLY A 460 13.34 -2.38 31.12
N VAL A 461 12.93 -3.67 31.17
CA VAL A 461 13.54 -4.71 30.33
C VAL A 461 13.21 -4.47 28.84
N ALA A 462 11.96 -4.14 28.50
CA ALA A 462 11.59 -3.89 27.12
C ALA A 462 12.33 -2.69 26.51
N SER A 463 12.51 -1.59 27.26
CA SER A 463 13.31 -0.45 26.80
C SER A 463 14.77 -0.81 26.58
N LEU A 464 15.36 -1.62 27.48
CA LEU A 464 16.73 -2.11 27.32
C LEU A 464 16.86 -2.94 26.03
N LEU A 465 15.92 -3.83 25.74
CA LEU A 465 15.89 -4.63 24.51
C LEU A 465 15.75 -3.75 23.25
N CYS A 466 14.95 -2.69 23.31
CA CYS A 466 14.85 -1.71 22.22
C CYS A 466 16.19 -1.01 21.96
N VAL A 467 16.88 -0.60 23.02
CA VAL A 467 18.21 0.02 22.93
C VAL A 467 19.23 -0.98 22.38
N VAL A 468 19.22 -2.23 22.84
CA VAL A 468 20.09 -3.31 22.33
C VAL A 468 19.85 -3.52 20.84
N SER A 469 18.58 -3.64 20.38
CA SER A 469 18.24 -3.76 18.96
C SER A 469 18.82 -2.60 18.15
N THR A 470 18.69 -1.38 18.67
CA THR A 470 19.21 -0.17 18.03
C THR A 470 20.74 -0.17 17.92
N ILE A 471 21.43 -0.49 19.03
CA ILE A 471 22.90 -0.54 19.06
C ILE A 471 23.43 -1.60 18.10
N VAL A 472 22.82 -2.78 18.08
CA VAL A 472 23.21 -3.86 17.15
C VAL A 472 23.04 -3.42 15.72
N SER A 473 21.87 -2.86 15.37
CA SER A 473 21.60 -2.37 14.02
C SER A 473 22.60 -1.31 13.59
N LEU A 474 22.85 -0.32 14.43
CA LEU A 474 23.80 0.77 14.13
C LEU A 474 25.24 0.27 13.99
N ARG A 475 25.69 -0.64 14.87
CA ARG A 475 27.03 -1.23 14.79
C ARG A 475 27.23 -2.02 13.50
N VAL A 476 26.26 -2.84 13.14
CA VAL A 476 26.33 -3.64 11.90
C VAL A 476 26.30 -2.74 10.66
N MET A 477 25.42 -1.73 10.66
CA MET A 477 25.37 -0.75 9.57
C MET A 477 26.68 0.02 9.42
N LYS A 478 27.29 0.44 10.55
CA LYS A 478 28.59 1.12 10.56
C LYS A 478 29.71 0.23 10.02
N ALA A 479 29.72 -1.04 10.40
CA ALA A 479 30.77 -1.99 10.01
C ALA A 479 30.68 -2.40 8.52
N LYS A 480 29.44 -2.52 7.97
CA LYS A 480 29.22 -3.04 6.61
C LYS A 480 29.07 -1.96 5.54
N SER A 481 28.82 -0.72 5.91
CA SER A 481 28.47 0.30 4.93
C SER A 481 29.35 1.54 5.02
N GLY A 482 29.94 1.94 3.87
CA GLY A 482 30.29 3.34 3.63
C GLY A 482 29.07 4.28 3.74
N LEU A 483 27.84 3.76 3.90
CA LEU A 483 26.59 4.49 4.13
C LEU A 483 26.62 5.34 5.40
N TRP A 484 27.29 4.90 6.47
CA TRP A 484 27.45 5.70 7.68
C TRP A 484 28.24 6.96 7.41
N ASN A 485 29.34 6.84 6.65
CA ASN A 485 30.13 7.98 6.24
C ASN A 485 29.36 8.89 5.26
N ALA A 486 28.54 8.31 4.39
CA ALA A 486 27.67 9.06 3.47
C ALA A 486 26.49 9.75 4.20
N LEU A 487 25.91 9.12 5.23
CA LEU A 487 24.87 9.72 6.08
C LEU A 487 25.46 10.87 6.92
N ILE A 488 26.59 10.63 7.59
CA ILE A 488 27.27 11.68 8.39
C ILE A 488 27.72 12.84 7.50
N SER A 489 28.27 12.58 6.31
CA SER A 489 28.67 13.64 5.39
C SER A 489 27.46 14.44 4.89
N LYS A 490 26.31 13.83 4.62
CA LYS A 490 25.06 14.53 4.28
C LYS A 490 24.53 15.39 5.43
N VAL A 491 24.50 14.84 6.64
CA VAL A 491 24.09 15.58 7.83
C VAL A 491 25.06 16.72 8.12
N LYS A 492 26.37 16.46 8.11
CA LYS A 492 27.40 17.48 8.33
C LYS A 492 27.37 18.59 7.27
N ASN A 493 27.19 18.23 6.00
CA ASN A 493 27.07 19.22 4.92
C ASN A 493 25.78 20.05 5.00
N LYS A 494 24.70 19.50 5.56
CA LYS A 494 23.45 20.23 5.79
C LYS A 494 23.58 21.22 6.96
N PHE A 495 24.25 20.81 8.04
CA PHE A 495 24.54 21.71 9.16
C PHE A 495 25.58 22.79 8.83
N VAL A 496 26.60 22.48 7.99
CA VAL A 496 27.60 23.43 7.54
C VAL A 496 27.03 24.45 6.54
N ARG A 497 26.01 24.09 5.74
CA ARG A 497 25.29 25.05 4.89
C ARG A 497 24.40 25.99 5.69
N HIS A 498 23.72 25.55 6.74
CA HIS A 498 22.92 26.43 7.61
C HIS A 498 23.75 27.28 8.59
N ALA A 499 25.05 27.05 8.70
CA ALA A 499 25.96 27.89 9.50
C ALA A 499 26.68 28.91 8.65
N LYS A 500 26.45 28.96 7.32
CA LYS A 500 27.06 29.93 6.39
C LYS A 500 26.03 30.87 5.73
N ASP A 501 24.73 30.63 5.95
CA ASP A 501 23.61 31.51 5.67
C ASP A 501 23.16 32.17 7.00
#